data_849ee6f94b4abf043bacb365cbab5a53
#
_entry.id   849ee6f94b4abf043bacb365cbab5a53
#
_cell.length_a   1.000
_cell.length_b   1.000
_cell.length_c   1.000
_cell.angle_alpha   90.00
_cell.angle_beta   90.00
_cell.angle_gamma   90.00
#
_symmetry.space_group_name_H-M   'P 1'
#
loop_
_entity.id
_entity.type
_entity.pdbx_description
1 polymer ?
#
loop_
_entity_poly.entity_id
_entity_poly.type
_entity_poly.pdbx_seq_one_letter_code
_entity_poly.pdbx_strand_id
1 'polypeptide(L)'
;MRLLSSAAVICAALFSGTILHAQDPELLAKRQCRSVHINQQGHPSQASALYNVVKAKTSVPGTYFCAMNFDDGYIGFQEQSNGKKVIIFSIWDPVAHGDNPNDVPEEERTKLVKLGKDARSGRFGGEGTGGQSFVDYPWAIGENMRFLVCVKKMGKFKEISGYYFNNKSRSWDLISKWKTHSSEKELSFSVGFVEDFMRNFESAKKARGA
;
A
#
# COMPACT_ATOMS: atom_id res chain seq x y z
N MET A 1 60.43 4.54 -42.70
CA MET A 1 59.50 5.41 -41.96
C MET A 1 58.07 5.07 -42.45
N ARG A 2 57.38 4.19 -41.75
CA ARG A 2 56.02 3.72 -42.08
C ARG A 2 55.06 4.33 -41.07
N LEU A 3 54.13 5.12 -41.53
CA LEU A 3 53.05 5.69 -40.77
C LEU A 3 51.94 4.65 -40.59
N LEU A 4 51.69 4.25 -39.32
CA LEU A 4 50.56 3.40 -38.95
C LEU A 4 49.34 4.32 -38.69
N SER A 5 48.34 4.20 -39.55
CA SER A 5 47.03 4.83 -39.42
C SER A 5 46.20 4.00 -38.43
N SER A 6 45.89 4.57 -37.27
CA SER A 6 44.97 3.98 -36.31
C SER A 6 43.52 4.32 -36.67
N ALA A 7 42.80 3.35 -37.16
CA ALA A 7 41.36 3.46 -37.36
C ALA A 7 40.64 3.27 -36.02
N ALA A 8 40.01 4.34 -35.52
CA ALA A 8 39.15 4.27 -34.35
C ALA A 8 37.80 3.64 -34.76
N VAL A 9 37.51 2.46 -34.26
CA VAL A 9 36.19 1.83 -34.37
C VAL A 9 35.28 2.44 -33.33
N ILE A 10 34.34 3.28 -33.79
CA ILE A 10 33.27 3.80 -32.97
C ILE A 10 32.21 2.71 -32.87
N CYS A 11 32.14 1.98 -31.73
CA CYS A 11 31.04 1.12 -31.41
C CYS A 11 29.83 1.98 -31.00
N ALA A 12 28.93 2.21 -31.98
CA ALA A 12 27.62 2.76 -31.66
C ALA A 12 26.78 1.67 -30.96
N ALA A 13 26.71 1.74 -29.64
CA ALA A 13 25.77 0.95 -28.86
C ALA A 13 24.35 1.47 -29.18
N LEU A 14 23.64 0.75 -30.05
CA LEU A 14 22.21 0.91 -30.23
C LEU A 14 21.51 0.50 -28.93
N PHE A 15 21.21 1.46 -28.09
CA PHE A 15 20.22 1.30 -27.03
C PHE A 15 18.86 1.10 -27.71
N SER A 16 18.50 -0.15 -27.94
CA SER A 16 17.12 -0.53 -28.20
C SER A 16 16.34 -0.31 -26.89
N GLY A 17 15.96 0.95 -26.64
CA GLY A 17 14.96 1.25 -25.65
C GLY A 17 13.71 0.49 -26.02
N THR A 18 13.41 -0.60 -25.32
CA THR A 18 12.08 -1.19 -25.33
C THR A 18 11.14 -0.12 -24.84
N ILE A 19 10.47 0.56 -25.78
CA ILE A 19 9.32 1.39 -25.46
C ILE A 19 8.33 0.42 -24.82
N LEU A 20 8.17 0.53 -23.49
CA LEU A 20 7.07 -0.11 -22.78
C LEU A 20 5.80 0.46 -23.42
N HIS A 21 5.28 -0.25 -24.42
CA HIS A 21 3.95 0.01 -24.94
C HIS A 21 2.99 -0.06 -23.76
N ALA A 22 2.29 1.04 -23.51
CA ALA A 22 1.15 1.00 -22.60
C ALA A 22 0.31 -0.20 -23.05
N GLN A 23 0.16 -1.19 -22.16
CA GLN A 23 -0.53 -2.42 -22.53
C GLN A 23 -1.95 -2.06 -22.93
N ASP A 24 -2.44 -2.67 -24.01
CA ASP A 24 -3.79 -2.48 -24.52
C ASP A 24 -4.80 -2.64 -23.35
N PRO A 25 -5.62 -1.61 -23.05
CA PRO A 25 -6.59 -1.66 -21.95
C PRO A 25 -7.58 -2.84 -22.05
N GLU A 26 -7.95 -3.23 -23.28
CA GLU A 26 -8.82 -4.40 -23.50
C GLU A 26 -8.11 -5.70 -23.15
N LEU A 27 -6.82 -5.81 -23.45
CA LEU A 27 -6.03 -6.98 -23.09
C LEU A 27 -5.82 -7.06 -21.57
N LEU A 28 -5.57 -5.93 -20.91
CA LEU A 28 -5.46 -5.85 -19.44
C LEU A 28 -6.78 -6.23 -18.77
N ALA A 29 -7.90 -5.72 -19.28
CA ALA A 29 -9.22 -6.05 -18.77
C ALA A 29 -9.54 -7.55 -18.91
N LYS A 30 -9.24 -8.16 -20.07
CA LYS A 30 -9.39 -9.61 -20.29
C LYS A 30 -8.53 -10.45 -19.34
N ARG A 31 -7.33 -9.98 -19.01
CA ARG A 31 -6.42 -10.62 -18.05
C ARG A 31 -6.80 -10.36 -16.60
N GLN A 32 -7.79 -9.51 -16.35
CA GLN A 32 -8.19 -9.10 -15.01
C GLN A 32 -6.99 -8.60 -14.16
N CYS A 33 -6.10 -7.82 -14.78
CA CYS A 33 -4.96 -7.24 -14.07
C CYS A 33 -5.48 -6.23 -13.04
N ARG A 34 -5.44 -6.64 -11.75
CA ARG A 34 -6.08 -5.91 -10.64
C ARG A 34 -5.13 -4.96 -9.95
N SER A 35 -3.84 -5.27 -9.95
CA SER A 35 -2.85 -4.47 -9.24
C SER A 35 -1.48 -4.48 -9.92
N VAL A 36 -0.75 -3.38 -9.72
CA VAL A 36 0.67 -3.24 -10.06
C VAL A 36 1.45 -3.04 -8.79
N HIS A 37 2.38 -3.94 -8.49
CA HIS A 37 3.20 -3.94 -7.30
C HIS A 37 4.56 -3.31 -7.58
N ILE A 38 5.04 -2.51 -6.61
CA ILE A 38 6.37 -1.91 -6.62
C ILE A 38 7.17 -2.54 -5.48
N ASN A 39 8.08 -3.45 -5.82
CA ASN A 39 8.99 -4.05 -4.86
C ASN A 39 10.13 -3.08 -4.56
N GLN A 40 10.26 -2.67 -3.32
CA GLN A 40 11.40 -1.87 -2.87
C GLN A 40 12.52 -2.80 -2.41
N GLN A 41 13.71 -2.60 -2.96
CA GLN A 41 14.90 -3.37 -2.56
C GLN A 41 15.72 -2.60 -1.52
N GLY A 42 16.50 -3.33 -0.72
CA GLY A 42 17.41 -2.74 0.25
C GLY A 42 16.76 -2.21 1.53
N HIS A 43 15.48 -2.53 1.77
CA HIS A 43 14.84 -2.23 3.04
C HIS A 43 15.33 -3.18 4.15
N PRO A 44 15.36 -2.74 5.42
CA PRO A 44 15.73 -3.62 6.53
C PRO A 44 14.70 -4.74 6.69
N SER A 45 15.17 -5.93 7.08
CA SER A 45 14.30 -7.08 7.35
C SER A 45 13.40 -6.86 8.56
N GLN A 46 13.76 -5.93 9.43
CA GLN A 46 13.01 -5.54 10.63
C GLN A 46 13.19 -4.05 10.90
N ALA A 47 12.10 -3.38 11.25
CA ALA A 47 12.10 -1.97 11.59
C ALA A 47 11.06 -1.68 12.68
N SER A 48 11.39 -0.78 13.63
CA SER A 48 10.45 -0.28 14.62
C SER A 48 9.48 0.77 14.05
N ALA A 49 9.83 1.34 12.89
CA ALA A 49 8.98 2.26 12.15
C ALA A 49 9.21 2.16 10.64
N LEU A 50 8.15 2.33 9.87
CA LEU A 50 8.15 2.42 8.41
C LEU A 50 7.55 3.76 7.99
N TYR A 51 8.20 4.43 7.05
CA TYR A 51 7.75 5.70 6.48
C TYR A 51 7.73 5.61 4.95
N ASN A 52 6.66 6.10 4.33
CA ASN A 52 6.61 6.23 2.88
C ASN A 52 5.81 7.47 2.43
N VAL A 53 6.09 7.93 1.21
CA VAL A 53 5.39 9.02 0.54
C VAL A 53 4.88 8.52 -0.80
N VAL A 54 3.60 8.70 -1.05
CA VAL A 54 2.96 8.34 -2.32
C VAL A 54 2.25 9.56 -2.90
N LYS A 55 2.33 9.72 -4.21
CA LYS A 55 1.66 10.80 -4.93
C LYS A 55 0.82 10.19 -6.05
N ALA A 56 -0.51 10.23 -5.92
CA ALA A 56 -1.39 9.83 -7.01
C ALA A 56 -1.23 10.77 -8.21
N LYS A 57 -0.99 10.21 -9.37
CA LYS A 57 -0.94 10.93 -10.67
C LYS A 57 -2.26 10.82 -11.41
N THR A 58 -2.90 9.67 -11.30
CA THR A 58 -4.19 9.40 -11.94
C THR A 58 -5.01 8.50 -11.03
N SER A 59 -6.27 8.84 -10.80
CA SER A 59 -7.21 8.08 -9.99
C SER A 59 -8.60 8.07 -10.59
N VAL A 60 -9.32 7.01 -10.34
CA VAL A 60 -10.75 6.84 -10.66
C VAL A 60 -11.42 6.09 -9.51
N PRO A 61 -12.76 6.16 -9.36
CA PRO A 61 -13.48 5.37 -8.38
C PRO A 61 -13.10 3.89 -8.41
N GLY A 62 -12.88 3.29 -7.24
CA GLY A 62 -12.40 1.93 -7.08
C GLY A 62 -10.87 1.79 -7.10
N THR A 63 -10.12 2.87 -6.87
CA THR A 63 -8.65 2.82 -6.82
C THR A 63 -8.15 2.78 -5.38
N TYR A 64 -7.22 1.85 -5.10
CA TYR A 64 -6.43 1.82 -3.89
C TYR A 64 -4.95 2.07 -4.20
N PHE A 65 -4.38 3.05 -3.52
CA PHE A 65 -2.95 3.34 -3.48
C PHE A 65 -2.40 2.83 -2.14
N CYS A 66 -1.87 1.62 -2.12
CA CYS A 66 -1.21 1.06 -0.95
C CYS A 66 0.19 1.66 -0.83
N ALA A 67 0.40 2.48 0.17
CA ALA A 67 1.70 3.10 0.43
C ALA A 67 2.70 2.10 1.02
N MET A 68 2.23 1.25 1.92
CA MET A 68 3.04 0.19 2.55
C MET A 68 2.15 -1.01 2.83
N ASN A 69 2.54 -2.16 2.28
CA ASN A 69 2.08 -3.48 2.68
C ASN A 69 3.21 -4.12 3.48
N PHE A 70 2.95 -4.57 4.68
CA PHE A 70 3.91 -5.14 5.61
C PHE A 70 3.33 -6.42 6.25
N ASP A 71 4.14 -7.19 6.96
CA ASP A 71 3.75 -8.53 7.43
C ASP A 71 2.43 -8.56 8.19
N ASP A 72 2.13 -7.52 8.98
CA ASP A 72 0.93 -7.47 9.81
C ASP A 72 -0.24 -6.71 9.21
N GLY A 73 -0.06 -6.02 8.07
CA GLY A 73 -1.13 -5.18 7.55
C GLY A 73 -0.70 -4.26 6.42
N TYR A 74 -1.53 -3.25 6.18
CA TYR A 74 -1.29 -2.28 5.11
C TYR A 74 -1.85 -0.91 5.45
N ILE A 75 -1.26 0.13 4.84
CA ILE A 75 -1.67 1.52 4.97
C ILE A 75 -1.61 2.21 3.61
N GLY A 76 -2.56 3.10 3.35
CA GLY A 76 -2.60 3.88 2.13
C GLY A 76 -3.85 4.74 2.04
N PHE A 77 -4.29 5.01 0.80
CA PHE A 77 -5.45 5.84 0.55
C PHE A 77 -6.24 5.34 -0.66
N GLN A 78 -7.55 5.61 -0.66
CA GLN A 78 -8.48 5.10 -1.66
C GLN A 78 -9.35 6.20 -2.23
N GLU A 79 -9.75 6.04 -3.49
CA GLU A 79 -10.95 6.60 -4.04
C GLU A 79 -12.00 5.49 -4.12
N GLN A 80 -13.00 5.55 -3.23
CA GLN A 80 -14.02 4.52 -3.12
C GLN A 80 -14.93 4.49 -4.35
N SER A 81 -15.74 3.43 -4.51
CA SER A 81 -16.62 3.26 -5.67
C SER A 81 -17.61 4.41 -5.88
N ASN A 82 -17.99 5.09 -4.81
CA ASN A 82 -18.87 6.28 -4.82
C ASN A 82 -18.09 7.61 -5.00
N GLY A 83 -16.78 7.56 -5.30
CA GLY A 83 -15.92 8.73 -5.45
C GLY A 83 -15.43 9.35 -4.13
N LYS A 84 -15.86 8.83 -2.97
CA LYS A 84 -15.38 9.31 -1.68
C LYS A 84 -13.91 8.96 -1.49
N LYS A 85 -13.11 9.93 -1.04
CA LYS A 85 -11.69 9.76 -0.79
C LYS A 85 -11.41 9.52 0.69
N VAL A 86 -10.63 8.48 0.98
CA VAL A 86 -10.33 8.06 2.34
C VAL A 86 -8.86 7.65 2.48
N ILE A 87 -8.38 7.70 3.70
CA ILE A 87 -7.17 7.02 4.15
C ILE A 87 -7.61 5.71 4.80
N ILE A 88 -6.84 4.63 4.62
CA ILE A 88 -7.10 3.31 5.20
C ILE A 88 -5.85 2.79 5.92
N PHE A 89 -6.07 2.17 7.06
CA PHE A 89 -5.06 1.41 7.81
C PHE A 89 -5.69 0.12 8.33
N SER A 90 -5.10 -1.02 7.99
CA SER A 90 -5.63 -2.35 8.35
C SER A 90 -4.55 -3.22 8.93
N ILE A 91 -4.91 -4.02 9.94
CA ILE A 91 -4.05 -5.01 10.58
C ILE A 91 -4.73 -6.37 10.51
N TRP A 92 -4.00 -7.37 9.98
CA TRP A 92 -4.48 -8.75 9.88
C TRP A 92 -4.67 -9.39 11.26
N ASP A 93 -5.62 -10.31 11.36
CA ASP A 93 -5.63 -11.26 12.46
C ASP A 93 -4.42 -12.19 12.36
N PRO A 94 -3.79 -12.54 13.49
CA PRO A 94 -2.52 -13.29 13.49
C PRO A 94 -2.65 -14.73 13.03
N VAL A 95 -3.88 -15.27 13.05
CA VAL A 95 -4.21 -16.64 12.64
C VAL A 95 -5.26 -16.58 11.55
N ALA A 96 -5.04 -17.32 10.47
CA ALA A 96 -6.00 -17.40 9.37
C ALA A 96 -7.16 -18.35 9.72
N HIS A 97 -8.37 -17.80 9.80
CA HIS A 97 -9.63 -18.55 9.98
C HIS A 97 -10.54 -18.42 8.73
N GLY A 98 -9.95 -18.32 7.54
CA GLY A 98 -10.68 -18.04 6.30
C GLY A 98 -11.00 -16.55 6.17
N ASP A 99 -12.07 -16.25 5.45
CA ASP A 99 -12.41 -14.88 5.00
C ASP A 99 -13.57 -14.24 5.75
N ASN A 100 -14.23 -14.99 6.65
CA ASN A 100 -15.33 -14.46 7.45
C ASN A 100 -14.83 -13.98 8.82
N PRO A 101 -14.87 -12.67 9.13
CA PRO A 101 -14.36 -12.13 10.38
C PRO A 101 -15.11 -12.60 11.62
N ASN A 102 -16.30 -13.19 11.47
CA ASN A 102 -17.08 -13.74 12.58
C ASN A 102 -16.57 -15.10 13.04
N ASP A 103 -15.86 -15.84 12.18
CA ASP A 103 -15.32 -17.17 12.47
C ASP A 103 -14.03 -17.13 13.29
N VAL A 104 -13.41 -15.93 13.43
CA VAL A 104 -12.20 -15.74 14.24
C VAL A 104 -12.58 -15.68 15.72
N PRO A 105 -12.03 -16.56 16.60
CA PRO A 105 -12.21 -16.46 18.03
C PRO A 105 -11.80 -15.09 18.59
N GLU A 106 -12.56 -14.59 19.56
CA GLU A 106 -12.32 -13.20 20.05
C GLU A 106 -10.93 -13.01 20.62
N GLU A 107 -10.37 -14.00 21.29
CA GLU A 107 -9.03 -13.99 21.86
C GLU A 107 -7.91 -13.93 20.81
N GLU A 108 -8.19 -14.39 19.60
CA GLU A 108 -7.25 -14.39 18.47
C GLU A 108 -7.38 -13.15 17.58
N ARG A 109 -8.41 -12.34 17.79
CA ARG A 109 -8.63 -11.13 17.00
C ARG A 109 -7.61 -10.04 17.31
N THR A 110 -7.19 -9.35 16.27
CA THR A 110 -6.55 -8.03 16.40
C THR A 110 -7.53 -7.06 17.05
N LYS A 111 -7.11 -6.37 18.13
CA LYS A 111 -7.96 -5.52 18.97
C LYS A 111 -7.60 -4.05 18.80
N LEU A 112 -8.61 -3.21 18.62
CA LEU A 112 -8.44 -1.76 18.62
C LEU A 112 -8.03 -1.28 20.02
N VAL A 113 -6.91 -0.54 20.11
CA VAL A 113 -6.41 0.08 21.36
C VAL A 113 -6.79 1.55 21.41
N LYS A 114 -6.63 2.24 20.28
CA LYS A 114 -6.94 3.67 20.18
C LYS A 114 -7.38 4.03 18.77
N LEU A 115 -8.42 4.81 18.68
CA LEU A 115 -8.90 5.40 17.42
C LEU A 115 -8.44 6.86 17.33
N GLY A 116 -8.04 7.31 16.15
CA GLY A 116 -7.78 8.71 15.85
C GLY A 116 -9.05 9.55 15.93
N LYS A 117 -8.91 10.86 16.13
CA LYS A 117 -10.03 11.79 16.36
C LYS A 117 -11.11 11.73 15.26
N ASP A 118 -10.68 11.67 14.00
CA ASP A 118 -11.57 11.72 12.83
C ASP A 118 -11.67 10.36 12.12
N ALA A 119 -11.24 9.29 12.80
CA ALA A 119 -11.24 7.95 12.24
C ALA A 119 -12.48 7.15 12.66
N ARG A 120 -12.85 6.20 11.82
CA ARG A 120 -13.80 5.13 12.12
C ARG A 120 -13.12 3.78 11.96
N SER A 121 -13.57 2.78 12.69
CA SER A 121 -13.00 1.43 12.65
C SER A 121 -14.07 0.37 12.48
N GLY A 122 -13.63 -0.80 12.04
CA GLY A 122 -14.46 -2.00 11.88
C GLY A 122 -13.61 -3.24 11.69
N ARG A 123 -14.26 -4.33 11.38
CA ARG A 123 -13.64 -5.59 10.97
C ARG A 123 -13.76 -5.71 9.46
N PHE A 124 -12.81 -6.38 8.82
CA PHE A 124 -12.88 -6.73 7.41
C PHE A 124 -12.76 -8.24 7.20
N GLY A 125 -13.20 -8.69 6.02
CA GLY A 125 -13.12 -10.06 5.54
C GLY A 125 -13.10 -10.10 4.02
N GLY A 126 -13.12 -11.30 3.43
CA GLY A 126 -13.13 -11.50 1.97
C GLY A 126 -11.77 -11.79 1.34
N GLU A 127 -10.68 -11.42 2.00
CA GLU A 127 -9.29 -11.76 1.62
C GLU A 127 -8.46 -11.94 2.90
N GLY A 128 -8.88 -12.85 3.78
CA GLY A 128 -8.43 -12.92 5.15
C GLY A 128 -9.26 -11.99 6.04
N THR A 129 -8.91 -11.88 7.32
CA THR A 129 -9.66 -11.10 8.31
C THR A 129 -8.76 -10.19 9.11
N GLY A 130 -9.35 -9.16 9.73
CA GLY A 130 -8.58 -8.23 10.56
C GLY A 130 -9.38 -7.03 11.04
N GLY A 131 -8.68 -6.09 11.65
CA GLY A 131 -9.19 -4.79 12.01
C GLY A 131 -8.83 -3.74 10.95
N GLN A 132 -9.75 -2.85 10.64
CA GLN A 132 -9.51 -1.75 9.70
C GLN A 132 -9.97 -0.41 10.27
N SER A 133 -9.34 0.65 9.80
CA SER A 133 -9.69 2.02 10.16
C SER A 133 -9.64 2.92 8.93
N PHE A 134 -10.57 3.87 8.89
CA PHE A 134 -10.67 4.85 7.82
C PHE A 134 -10.71 6.26 8.38
N VAL A 135 -10.11 7.19 7.63
CA VAL A 135 -10.27 8.64 7.81
C VAL A 135 -10.81 9.21 6.52
N ASP A 136 -11.88 10.01 6.60
CA ASP A 136 -12.36 10.77 5.45
C ASP A 136 -11.38 11.91 5.18
N TYR A 137 -10.63 11.80 4.10
CA TYR A 137 -9.60 12.76 3.73
C TYR A 137 -9.67 13.07 2.24
N PRO A 138 -10.05 14.30 1.85
CA PRO A 138 -10.26 14.67 0.44
C PRO A 138 -8.93 14.99 -0.26
N TRP A 139 -8.03 14.00 -0.30
CA TRP A 139 -6.73 14.12 -0.96
C TRP A 139 -6.87 14.50 -2.45
N ALA A 140 -5.87 15.22 -2.98
CA ALA A 140 -5.83 15.68 -4.35
C ALA A 140 -4.81 14.91 -5.19
N ILE A 141 -5.06 14.82 -6.51
CA ILE A 141 -4.03 14.39 -7.48
C ILE A 141 -2.81 15.32 -7.35
N GLY A 142 -1.62 14.72 -7.31
CA GLY A 142 -0.37 15.45 -7.13
C GLY A 142 -0.01 15.78 -5.68
N GLU A 143 -0.91 15.51 -4.71
CA GLU A 143 -0.62 15.69 -3.29
C GLU A 143 0.33 14.62 -2.77
N ASN A 144 1.32 15.03 -1.96
CA ASN A 144 2.19 14.10 -1.25
C ASN A 144 1.46 13.51 -0.04
N MET A 145 1.02 12.27 -0.15
CA MET A 145 0.44 11.51 0.94
C MET A 145 1.56 10.82 1.71
N ARG A 146 1.76 11.20 2.99
CA ARG A 146 2.84 10.70 3.84
C ARG A 146 2.26 9.82 4.93
N PHE A 147 2.86 8.64 5.10
CA PHE A 147 2.42 7.65 6.07
C PHE A 147 3.56 7.20 6.96
N LEU A 148 3.23 6.92 8.21
CA LEU A 148 4.15 6.39 9.20
C LEU A 148 3.45 5.25 9.95
N VAL A 149 4.10 4.10 10.03
CA VAL A 149 3.67 2.97 10.84
C VAL A 149 4.73 2.71 11.89
N CYS A 150 4.33 2.62 13.16
CA CYS A 150 5.23 2.34 14.27
C CYS A 150 4.78 1.07 15.00
N VAL A 151 5.74 0.25 15.45
CA VAL A 151 5.48 -0.93 16.27
C VAL A 151 6.12 -0.78 17.65
N LYS A 152 5.40 -1.27 18.67
CA LYS A 152 5.90 -1.43 20.03
C LYS A 152 5.66 -2.85 20.50
N LYS A 153 6.74 -3.61 20.75
CA LYS A 153 6.66 -4.95 21.32
C LYS A 153 6.27 -4.93 22.79
N MET A 154 5.40 -5.85 23.19
CA MET A 154 4.86 -5.97 24.55
C MET A 154 4.74 -7.45 24.94
N GLY A 155 5.86 -8.14 25.12
CA GLY A 155 5.91 -9.59 25.36
C GLY A 155 5.34 -10.38 24.19
N LYS A 156 4.29 -11.18 24.42
CA LYS A 156 3.59 -11.95 23.38
C LYS A 156 2.67 -11.14 22.48
N PHE A 157 2.60 -9.82 22.69
CA PHE A 157 1.81 -8.90 21.88
C PHE A 157 2.69 -7.82 21.28
N LYS A 158 2.15 -7.14 20.27
CA LYS A 158 2.68 -5.88 19.74
C LYS A 158 1.54 -4.90 19.49
N GLU A 159 1.82 -3.62 19.69
CA GLU A 159 0.95 -2.53 19.28
C GLU A 159 1.49 -1.91 18.00
N ILE A 160 0.64 -1.79 16.99
CA ILE A 160 0.97 -1.19 15.71
C ILE A 160 0.11 0.05 15.53
N SER A 161 0.76 1.18 15.30
CA SER A 161 0.11 2.49 15.16
C SER A 161 0.32 3.01 13.74
N GLY A 162 -0.77 3.38 13.07
CA GLY A 162 -0.75 4.01 11.75
C GLY A 162 -1.05 5.50 11.85
N TYR A 163 -0.23 6.31 11.18
CA TYR A 163 -0.35 7.76 11.12
C TYR A 163 -0.32 8.24 9.68
N TYR A 164 -0.96 9.36 9.43
CA TYR A 164 -0.81 10.12 8.20
C TYR A 164 -0.42 11.57 8.51
N PHE A 165 0.32 12.19 7.60
CA PHE A 165 0.60 13.61 7.70
C PHE A 165 -0.56 14.40 7.09
N ASN A 166 -1.26 15.13 7.92
CA ASN A 166 -2.35 15.99 7.49
C ASN A 166 -1.77 17.29 6.90
N ASN A 167 -1.81 17.40 5.58
CA ASN A 167 -1.22 18.55 4.87
C ASN A 167 -1.92 19.86 5.20
N LYS A 168 -3.19 19.82 5.65
CA LYS A 168 -3.98 21.01 6.01
C LYS A 168 -3.56 21.57 7.37
N SER A 169 -3.46 20.71 8.40
CA SER A 169 -3.01 21.12 9.74
C SER A 169 -1.48 21.13 9.89
N ARG A 170 -0.75 20.54 8.92
CA ARG A 170 0.71 20.34 8.94
C ARG A 170 1.19 19.56 10.17
N SER A 171 0.44 18.55 10.57
CA SER A 171 0.71 17.68 11.70
C SER A 171 0.54 16.21 11.36
N TRP A 172 1.15 15.34 12.18
CA TRP A 172 0.89 13.92 12.14
C TRP A 172 -0.37 13.60 12.95
N ASP A 173 -1.35 13.00 12.29
CA ASP A 173 -2.59 12.56 12.92
C ASP A 173 -2.61 11.03 13.00
N LEU A 174 -3.00 10.52 14.17
CA LEU A 174 -3.21 9.08 14.38
C LEU A 174 -4.44 8.63 13.56
N ILE A 175 -4.29 7.54 12.80
CA ILE A 175 -5.43 6.83 12.22
C ILE A 175 -6.00 5.90 13.28
N SER A 176 -5.18 4.94 13.74
CA SER A 176 -5.53 4.04 14.83
C SER A 176 -4.31 3.32 15.36
N LYS A 177 -4.48 2.71 16.53
CA LYS A 177 -3.55 1.78 17.15
C LYS A 177 -4.26 0.45 17.37
N TRP A 178 -3.63 -0.62 16.91
CA TRP A 178 -4.11 -1.98 17.06
C TRP A 178 -3.14 -2.82 17.87
N LYS A 179 -3.68 -3.75 18.67
CA LYS A 179 -2.92 -4.76 19.39
C LYS A 179 -3.14 -6.10 18.73
N THR A 180 -2.06 -6.78 18.37
CA THR A 180 -2.09 -8.12 17.79
C THR A 180 -1.08 -9.02 18.48
N HIS A 181 -1.15 -10.33 18.25
CA HIS A 181 -0.13 -11.25 18.74
C HIS A 181 1.22 -10.92 18.07
N SER A 182 2.28 -10.97 18.85
CA SER A 182 3.63 -10.74 18.34
C SER A 182 4.14 -12.00 17.65
N SER A 183 4.41 -11.92 16.35
CA SER A 183 5.51 -12.69 15.78
C SER A 183 6.81 -12.13 16.35
N GLU A 184 7.90 -12.89 16.38
CA GLU A 184 9.19 -12.41 16.87
C GLU A 184 9.74 -11.23 16.04
N LYS A 185 9.20 -11.01 14.86
CA LYS A 185 9.59 -9.95 13.94
C LYS A 185 8.96 -8.59 14.31
N GLU A 186 9.71 -7.54 14.11
CA GLU A 186 9.20 -6.18 14.02
C GLU A 186 8.47 -5.98 12.68
N LEU A 187 8.37 -4.73 12.20
CA LEU A 187 7.79 -4.48 10.89
C LEU A 187 8.77 -4.86 9.78
N SER A 188 8.27 -5.55 8.76
CA SER A 188 8.97 -5.81 7.52
C SER A 188 8.13 -5.20 6.38
N PHE A 189 8.71 -4.25 5.66
CA PHE A 189 8.07 -3.63 4.50
C PHE A 189 8.31 -4.48 3.26
N SER A 190 7.25 -4.86 2.56
CA SER A 190 7.40 -5.69 1.36
C SER A 190 7.15 -4.94 0.06
N VAL A 191 6.01 -4.30 -0.09
CA VAL A 191 5.61 -3.67 -1.34
C VAL A 191 4.67 -2.47 -1.13
N GLY A 192 4.71 -1.53 -2.10
CA GLY A 192 3.60 -0.63 -2.39
C GLY A 192 2.87 -1.13 -3.64
N PHE A 193 1.60 -0.80 -3.81
CA PHE A 193 0.86 -1.15 -5.02
C PHE A 193 -0.25 -0.16 -5.35
N VAL A 194 -0.65 -0.18 -6.62
CA VAL A 194 -1.88 0.49 -7.09
C VAL A 194 -2.83 -0.60 -7.55
N GLU A 195 -4.05 -0.57 -7.04
CA GLU A 195 -5.05 -1.62 -7.26
C GLU A 195 -6.37 -1.06 -7.76
N ASP A 196 -7.01 -1.80 -8.67
CA ASP A 196 -8.43 -1.74 -8.98
C ASP A 196 -9.20 -2.71 -8.09
N PHE A 197 -9.76 -2.24 -6.99
CA PHE A 197 -10.53 -3.11 -6.09
C PHE A 197 -11.99 -3.34 -6.53
N MET A 198 -12.47 -2.66 -7.56
CA MET A 198 -13.77 -2.96 -8.19
C MET A 198 -13.73 -4.31 -8.91
N ARG A 199 -12.59 -4.64 -9.50
CA ARG A 199 -12.28 -5.96 -10.08
C ARG A 199 -13.28 -6.41 -11.15
N ASN A 200 -13.76 -5.48 -11.97
CA ASN A 200 -14.66 -5.77 -13.07
C ASN A 200 -14.06 -5.31 -14.41
N PHE A 201 -14.63 -5.77 -15.53
CA PHE A 201 -14.11 -5.51 -16.86
C PHE A 201 -14.03 -4.00 -17.16
N GLU A 202 -15.03 -3.23 -16.78
CA GLU A 202 -15.10 -1.80 -17.11
C GLU A 202 -14.13 -0.98 -16.24
N SER A 203 -13.98 -1.34 -14.97
CA SER A 203 -13.03 -0.65 -14.09
C SER A 203 -11.57 -0.94 -14.47
N ALA A 204 -11.28 -2.15 -14.97
CA ALA A 204 -9.95 -2.57 -15.38
C ALA A 204 -9.41 -1.81 -16.60
N LYS A 205 -10.29 -1.22 -17.43
CA LYS A 205 -9.91 -0.37 -18.57
C LYS A 205 -9.44 1.02 -18.19
N LYS A 206 -9.70 1.45 -16.96
CA LYS A 206 -9.45 2.83 -16.53
C LYS A 206 -8.02 2.98 -15.99
N ALA A 207 -7.32 4.05 -16.40
CA ALA A 207 -5.96 4.34 -15.97
C ALA A 207 -5.90 4.72 -14.49
N ARG A 208 -4.89 4.18 -13.80
CA ARG A 208 -4.52 4.47 -12.41
C ARG A 208 -3.00 4.60 -12.32
N GLY A 209 -2.50 5.47 -11.45
CA GLY A 209 -1.05 5.62 -11.31
C GLY A 209 -0.64 6.49 -10.12
N ALA A 210 0.55 6.22 -9.59
CA ALA A 210 1.20 6.97 -8.51
C ALA A 210 2.65 7.34 -8.87
#